data_21176b1c3aa21557beb6d0190ebe61de
#
_entry.id   21176b1c3aa21557beb6d0190ebe61de
#
_cell.length_a   1.000
_cell.length_b   1.000
_cell.length_c   1.000
_cell.angle_alpha   90.00
_cell.angle_beta   90.00
_cell.angle_gamma   90.00
#
_symmetry.space_group_name_H-M   'P 1'
#
loop_
_entity.id
_entity.type
_entity.pdbx_description
1 polymer ?
#
loop_
_entity_poly.entity_id
_entity_poly.type
_entity_poly.pdbx_seq_one_letter_code
_entity_poly.pdbx_strand_id
1 'polypeptide(L)'
;SITGRYLSNKSYIPIPRNRRLAKNGRFLEINGASGNNLNNVNLKIPLGSFTCVTGVSGSGKSTLILQTLYNALNLTLNNNKSRKIPKPFRGFKGIELVDKIIDIDQSPIGRTPRSNPATYTGAFGPIRDWFTNLPEAKSRGYKPGRFSFNVKGGRCEACEGDGVITYEMHFLPDVFIPCDTCKGARYN
;
A
#
# COMPACT_ATOMS: atom_id res chain seq x y z
N SER A 1 -28.38 -13.30 -4.66
CA SER A 1 -27.11 -12.57 -4.61
C SER A 1 -26.56 -12.49 -3.20
N ILE A 2 -25.28 -12.25 -3.03
CA ILE A 2 -24.65 -12.05 -1.71
C ILE A 2 -25.28 -10.84 -1.01
N THR A 3 -25.46 -9.73 -1.72
CA THR A 3 -26.11 -8.52 -1.20
C THR A 3 -27.53 -8.83 -0.70
N GLY A 4 -28.33 -9.60 -1.45
CA GLY A 4 -29.67 -10.00 -1.03
C GLY A 4 -29.70 -10.82 0.27
N ARG A 5 -28.67 -11.65 0.50
CA ARG A 5 -28.56 -12.42 1.75
C ARG A 5 -28.33 -11.50 2.97
N TYR A 6 -27.51 -10.47 2.82
CA TYR A 6 -27.28 -9.49 3.89
C TYR A 6 -28.50 -8.59 4.11
N LEU A 7 -29.13 -8.11 3.05
CA LEU A 7 -30.34 -7.30 3.14
C LEU A 7 -31.52 -8.05 3.76
N SER A 8 -31.63 -9.35 3.51
CA SER A 8 -32.68 -10.22 4.09
C SER A 8 -32.31 -10.80 5.46
N ASN A 9 -31.21 -10.37 6.07
CA ASN A 9 -30.68 -10.89 7.34
C ASN A 9 -30.38 -12.41 7.35
N LYS A 10 -30.33 -13.07 6.18
CA LYS A 10 -29.88 -14.46 6.07
C LYS A 10 -28.37 -14.63 6.29
N SER A 11 -27.63 -13.56 6.11
CA SER A 11 -26.22 -13.44 6.48
C SER A 11 -26.01 -12.12 7.21
N TYR A 12 -25.20 -12.13 8.27
CA TYR A 12 -24.87 -10.92 9.02
C TYR A 12 -23.47 -11.03 9.61
N ILE A 13 -22.85 -9.88 9.88
CA ILE A 13 -21.59 -9.80 10.61
C ILE A 13 -21.95 -9.60 12.09
N PRO A 14 -21.62 -10.56 12.96
CA PRO A 14 -22.02 -10.47 14.37
C PRO A 14 -21.28 -9.32 15.06
N ILE A 15 -22.00 -8.56 15.88
CA ILE A 15 -21.42 -7.54 16.74
C ILE A 15 -20.85 -8.24 17.97
N PRO A 16 -19.56 -8.14 18.27
CA PRO A 16 -18.98 -8.79 19.44
C PRO A 16 -19.57 -8.22 20.73
N ARG A 17 -19.98 -9.11 21.64
CA ARG A 17 -20.53 -8.73 22.94
C ARG A 17 -19.48 -8.03 23.82
N ASN A 18 -18.24 -8.52 23.79
CA ASN A 18 -17.11 -7.96 24.52
C ASN A 18 -16.27 -7.12 23.56
N ARG A 19 -16.27 -5.81 23.75
CA ARG A 19 -15.42 -4.87 22.98
C ARG A 19 -14.15 -4.58 23.73
N ARG A 20 -13.05 -4.47 23.00
CA ARG A 20 -11.79 -4.02 23.59
C ARG A 20 -11.87 -2.51 23.83
N LEU A 21 -11.67 -2.14 25.09
CA LEU A 21 -11.50 -0.74 25.49
C LEU A 21 -10.03 -0.32 25.32
N ALA A 22 -9.79 0.99 25.35
CA ALA A 22 -8.41 1.50 25.37
C ALA A 22 -7.61 0.87 26.52
N LYS A 23 -6.52 0.19 26.20
CA LYS A 23 -5.70 -0.49 27.18
C LYS A 23 -5.11 0.54 28.17
N ASN A 24 -5.45 0.45 29.43
CA ASN A 24 -4.98 1.34 30.49
C ASN A 24 -5.30 2.84 30.27
N GLY A 25 -6.39 3.17 29.60
CA GLY A 25 -6.77 4.56 29.33
C GLY A 25 -5.80 5.33 28.41
N ARG A 26 -4.99 4.63 27.60
CA ARG A 26 -4.02 5.26 26.68
C ARG A 26 -4.72 5.71 25.42
N PHE A 27 -4.49 6.99 25.08
CA PHE A 27 -5.08 7.61 23.91
C PHE A 27 -4.04 8.43 23.17
N LEU A 28 -4.22 8.49 21.85
CA LEU A 28 -3.57 9.47 20.99
C LEU A 28 -4.57 10.59 20.74
N GLU A 29 -4.21 11.84 21.03
CA GLU A 29 -5.13 12.96 20.95
C GLU A 29 -4.58 14.08 20.09
N ILE A 30 -5.39 14.60 19.18
CA ILE A 30 -5.19 15.87 18.48
C ILE A 30 -6.28 16.84 18.94
N ASN A 31 -5.88 18.05 19.26
CA ASN A 31 -6.80 19.10 19.68
C ASN A 31 -6.75 20.27 18.69
N GLY A 32 -7.92 20.80 18.35
CA GLY A 32 -8.04 22.02 17.58
C GLY A 32 -7.60 21.91 16.12
N ALA A 33 -7.81 20.77 15.46
CA ALA A 33 -7.53 20.61 14.04
C ALA A 33 -8.40 21.57 13.21
N SER A 34 -7.75 22.38 12.35
CA SER A 34 -8.42 23.47 11.61
C SER A 34 -7.98 23.58 10.16
N GLY A 35 -7.53 22.48 9.56
CA GLY A 35 -7.16 22.43 8.14
C GLY A 35 -8.37 22.28 7.22
N ASN A 36 -8.37 22.92 6.08
CA ASN A 36 -9.44 22.89 5.07
C ASN A 36 -10.82 23.20 5.69
N ASN A 37 -11.76 22.23 5.65
CA ASN A 37 -13.09 22.35 6.21
C ASN A 37 -13.21 21.99 7.70
N LEU A 38 -12.11 21.65 8.36
CA LEU A 38 -12.11 21.35 9.79
C LEU A 38 -12.19 22.65 10.61
N ASN A 39 -13.11 22.70 11.56
CA ASN A 39 -13.28 23.83 12.45
C ASN A 39 -13.05 23.41 13.90
N ASN A 40 -11.81 23.56 14.37
CA ASN A 40 -11.39 23.28 15.76
C ASN A 40 -11.77 21.86 16.25
N VAL A 41 -11.56 20.86 15.39
CA VAL A 41 -11.95 19.47 15.66
C VAL A 41 -10.96 18.81 16.62
N ASN A 42 -11.49 18.14 17.65
CA ASN A 42 -10.71 17.29 18.54
C ASN A 42 -10.86 15.83 18.16
N LEU A 43 -9.77 15.09 18.14
CA LEU A 43 -9.73 13.66 17.84
C LEU A 43 -9.06 12.93 19.01
N LYS A 44 -9.69 11.84 19.47
CA LYS A 44 -9.16 10.96 20.52
C LYS A 44 -9.24 9.51 20.04
N ILE A 45 -8.09 8.88 19.83
CA ILE A 45 -7.95 7.52 19.32
C ILE A 45 -7.48 6.61 20.46
N PRO A 46 -8.25 5.58 20.83
CA PRO A 46 -7.82 4.61 21.83
C PRO A 46 -6.70 3.74 21.28
N LEU A 47 -5.59 3.63 22.02
CA LEU A 47 -4.48 2.77 21.65
C LEU A 47 -4.78 1.30 21.97
N GLY A 48 -4.23 0.39 21.14
CA GLY A 48 -4.44 -1.05 21.28
C GLY A 48 -5.81 -1.54 20.77
N SER A 49 -6.50 -0.72 19.98
CA SER A 49 -7.79 -1.05 19.38
C SER A 49 -7.83 -0.75 17.89
N PHE A 50 -8.80 -1.34 17.20
CA PHE A 50 -9.09 -1.03 15.81
C PHE A 50 -10.11 0.13 15.76
N THR A 51 -9.72 1.25 15.18
CA THR A 51 -10.56 2.46 15.07
C THR A 51 -10.89 2.74 13.62
N CYS A 52 -12.17 2.83 13.29
CA CYS A 52 -12.66 3.23 11.98
C CYS A 52 -13.07 4.72 11.98
N VAL A 53 -12.62 5.45 10.95
CA VAL A 53 -13.06 6.83 10.68
C VAL A 53 -13.96 6.82 9.46
N THR A 54 -15.24 7.09 9.67
CA THR A 54 -16.28 7.02 8.65
C THR A 54 -16.95 8.39 8.45
N GLY A 55 -17.68 8.52 7.37
CA GLY A 55 -18.44 9.74 7.03
C GLY A 55 -18.56 9.96 5.53
N VAL A 56 -19.38 10.92 5.12
CA VAL A 56 -19.59 11.26 3.71
C VAL A 56 -18.32 11.78 3.03
N SER A 57 -18.26 11.71 1.72
CA SER A 57 -17.17 12.30 0.94
C SER A 57 -17.08 13.80 1.20
N GLY A 58 -15.86 14.33 1.32
CA GLY A 58 -15.64 15.76 1.62
C GLY A 58 -15.81 16.16 3.09
N SER A 59 -16.19 15.25 4.01
CA SER A 59 -16.38 15.60 5.45
C SER A 59 -15.10 15.94 6.23
N GLY A 60 -13.93 15.87 5.60
CA GLY A 60 -12.66 16.20 6.26
C GLY A 60 -11.89 15.01 6.85
N LYS A 61 -12.32 13.75 6.65
CA LYS A 61 -11.65 12.55 7.18
C LYS A 61 -10.17 12.50 6.80
N SER A 62 -9.88 12.64 5.50
CA SER A 62 -8.50 12.60 5.01
C SER A 62 -7.68 13.81 5.50
N THR A 63 -8.31 14.97 5.66
CA THR A 63 -7.67 16.15 6.24
C THR A 63 -7.27 15.91 7.69
N LEU A 64 -8.18 15.34 8.49
CA LEU A 64 -7.94 15.07 9.90
C LEU A 64 -6.91 13.94 10.09
N ILE A 65 -7.06 12.82 9.41
CA ILE A 65 -6.23 11.62 9.62
C ILE A 65 -4.91 11.69 8.87
N LEU A 66 -4.95 11.92 7.54
CA LEU A 66 -3.73 11.86 6.72
C LEU A 66 -2.96 13.18 6.76
N GLN A 67 -3.65 14.32 6.54
CA GLN A 67 -2.97 15.60 6.40
C GLN A 67 -2.61 16.24 7.76
N THR A 68 -3.33 15.91 8.84
CA THR A 68 -3.05 16.44 10.17
C THR A 68 -2.36 15.38 11.05
N LEU A 69 -3.05 14.33 11.45
CA LEU A 69 -2.54 13.34 12.40
C LEU A 69 -1.31 12.60 11.88
N TYR A 70 -1.42 11.97 10.71
CA TYR A 70 -0.31 11.20 10.14
C TYR A 70 0.93 12.08 9.90
N ASN A 71 0.74 13.27 9.30
CA ASN A 71 1.87 14.16 9.05
C ASN A 71 2.51 14.67 10.35
N ALA A 72 1.71 14.95 11.40
CA ALA A 72 2.23 15.35 12.71
C ALA A 72 3.04 14.22 13.35
N LEU A 73 2.54 13.00 13.36
CA LEU A 73 3.26 11.83 13.86
C LEU A 73 4.54 11.56 13.07
N ASN A 74 4.45 11.61 11.75
CA ASN A 74 5.59 11.34 10.87
C ASN A 74 6.71 12.39 11.05
N LEU A 75 6.33 13.65 11.22
CA LEU A 75 7.28 14.73 11.49
C LEU A 75 8.01 14.52 12.82
N THR A 76 7.30 14.12 13.87
CA THR A 76 7.86 13.95 15.21
C THR A 76 8.67 12.65 15.32
N LEU A 77 8.15 11.51 14.86
CA LEU A 77 8.81 10.21 14.98
C LEU A 77 10.03 10.07 14.06
N ASN A 78 10.03 10.72 12.90
CA ASN A 78 11.14 10.69 11.94
C ASN A 78 12.11 11.88 12.07
N ASN A 79 12.18 12.53 13.24
CA ASN A 79 13.12 13.61 13.54
C ASN A 79 13.13 14.72 12.47
N ASN A 80 11.95 15.22 12.12
CA ASN A 80 11.76 16.30 11.14
C ASN A 80 12.26 16.01 9.70
N LYS A 81 12.53 14.77 9.36
CA LYS A 81 12.91 14.40 7.98
C LYS A 81 11.71 14.36 7.01
N SER A 82 10.48 14.41 7.52
CA SER A 82 9.29 14.47 6.67
C SER A 82 9.18 15.82 5.97
N ARG A 83 8.98 15.79 4.64
CA ARG A 83 8.71 17.00 3.84
C ARG A 83 7.23 17.46 3.91
N LYS A 84 6.34 16.63 4.48
CA LYS A 84 4.91 16.93 4.54
C LYS A 84 4.59 17.63 5.86
N ILE A 85 4.27 18.92 5.78
CA ILE A 85 3.87 19.73 6.94
C ILE A 85 2.43 19.34 7.33
N PRO A 86 2.14 19.08 8.62
CA PRO A 86 0.78 18.83 9.08
C PRO A 86 -0.10 20.07 8.89
N LYS A 87 -1.40 19.85 8.64
CA LYS A 87 -2.39 20.93 8.67
C LYS A 87 -2.51 21.50 10.08
N PRO A 88 -2.94 22.77 10.26
CA PRO A 88 -2.97 23.44 11.54
C PRO A 88 -3.76 22.68 12.60
N PHE A 89 -3.21 22.60 13.81
CA PHE A 89 -3.83 22.08 15.03
C PHE A 89 -3.19 22.76 16.26
N ARG A 90 -3.87 22.72 17.40
CA ARG A 90 -3.41 23.42 18.63
C ARG A 90 -2.52 22.58 19.52
N GLY A 91 -2.79 21.28 19.62
CA GLY A 91 -2.05 20.42 20.53
C GLY A 91 -2.12 18.94 20.15
N PHE A 92 -1.11 18.21 20.62
CA PHE A 92 -0.98 16.79 20.39
C PHE A 92 -0.53 16.11 21.69
N LYS A 93 -1.18 14.97 22.06
CA LYS A 93 -0.84 14.20 23.27
C LYS A 93 -0.78 12.71 22.93
N GLY A 94 0.01 11.96 23.70
CA GLY A 94 0.15 10.51 23.58
C GLY A 94 1.13 10.08 22.50
N ILE A 95 1.92 10.98 21.93
CA ILE A 95 2.91 10.64 20.90
C ILE A 95 4.03 9.77 21.47
N GLU A 96 4.37 9.94 22.72
CA GLU A 96 5.35 9.15 23.47
C GLU A 96 4.93 7.66 23.63
N LEU A 97 3.68 7.35 23.32
CA LEU A 97 3.12 5.99 23.36
C LEU A 97 3.18 5.28 22.01
N VAL A 98 3.74 5.94 20.97
CA VAL A 98 3.79 5.45 19.59
C VAL A 98 5.24 5.37 19.14
N ASP A 99 5.72 4.16 18.86
CA ASP A 99 7.09 3.92 18.41
C ASP A 99 7.25 4.14 16.90
N LYS A 100 6.21 3.78 16.12
CA LYS A 100 6.27 3.79 14.66
C LYS A 100 4.90 4.05 14.05
N ILE A 101 4.90 4.73 12.91
CA ILE A 101 3.72 4.90 12.07
C ILE A 101 3.93 4.22 10.71
N ILE A 102 2.91 3.52 10.23
CA ILE A 102 2.90 2.86 8.92
C ILE A 102 1.67 3.36 8.18
N ASP A 103 1.89 3.92 7.00
CA ASP A 103 0.84 4.32 6.07
C ASP A 103 0.65 3.19 5.04
N ILE A 104 -0.58 2.73 4.91
CA ILE A 104 -0.96 1.73 3.92
C ILE A 104 -2.05 2.36 3.05
N ASP A 105 -1.72 2.65 1.82
CA ASP A 105 -2.63 3.23 0.85
C ASP A 105 -3.04 2.21 -0.24
N GLN A 106 -3.92 2.64 -1.13
CA GLN A 106 -4.38 1.84 -2.26
C GLN A 106 -3.60 2.11 -3.55
N SER A 107 -2.45 2.79 -3.46
CA SER A 107 -1.62 3.05 -4.62
C SER A 107 -1.10 1.74 -5.20
N PRO A 108 -1.04 1.62 -6.53
CA PRO A 108 -0.48 0.44 -7.17
C PRO A 108 1.01 0.30 -6.82
N ILE A 109 1.45 -0.95 -6.70
CA ILE A 109 2.87 -1.31 -6.47
C ILE A 109 3.66 -1.02 -7.75
N GLY A 110 3.97 0.26 -7.98
CA GLY A 110 4.66 0.71 -9.18
C GLY A 110 3.72 0.98 -10.36
N ARG A 111 4.27 1.63 -11.40
CA ARG A 111 3.51 2.14 -12.54
C ARG A 111 3.75 1.35 -13.84
N THR A 112 4.51 0.28 -13.78
CA THR A 112 4.89 -0.50 -14.97
C THR A 112 4.39 -1.93 -14.86
N PRO A 113 4.13 -2.61 -15.98
CA PRO A 113 3.77 -4.04 -16.00
C PRO A 113 4.79 -4.95 -15.30
N ARG A 114 6.03 -4.49 -15.14
CA ARG A 114 7.12 -5.20 -14.45
C ARG A 114 7.03 -5.15 -12.95
N SER A 115 6.22 -4.26 -12.42
CA SER A 115 6.02 -4.11 -10.97
C SER A 115 5.07 -5.20 -10.45
N ASN A 116 5.54 -5.98 -9.49
CA ASN A 116 4.74 -7.02 -8.84
C ASN A 116 5.13 -7.14 -7.35
N PRO A 117 4.29 -7.76 -6.52
CA PRO A 117 4.56 -7.91 -5.09
C PRO A 117 5.89 -8.58 -4.77
N ALA A 118 6.29 -9.61 -5.52
CA ALA A 118 7.53 -10.34 -5.26
C ALA A 118 8.79 -9.50 -5.53
N THR A 119 8.73 -8.63 -6.54
CA THR A 119 9.82 -7.66 -6.82
C THR A 119 9.85 -6.57 -5.75
N TYR A 120 8.68 -6.05 -5.36
CA TYR A 120 8.57 -4.98 -4.37
C TYR A 120 9.06 -5.40 -2.98
N THR A 121 8.72 -6.61 -2.55
CA THR A 121 9.16 -7.17 -1.26
C THR A 121 10.59 -7.71 -1.26
N GLY A 122 11.25 -7.75 -2.43
CA GLY A 122 12.57 -8.33 -2.58
C GLY A 122 12.60 -9.87 -2.64
N ALA A 123 11.46 -10.54 -2.55
CA ALA A 123 11.37 -12.01 -2.57
C ALA A 123 11.92 -12.64 -3.86
N PHE A 124 11.93 -11.91 -4.96
CA PHE A 124 12.49 -12.38 -6.22
C PHE A 124 14.02 -12.60 -6.19
N GLY A 125 14.74 -11.92 -5.28
CA GLY A 125 16.18 -12.12 -5.07
C GLY A 125 16.49 -13.59 -4.69
N PRO A 126 16.07 -14.04 -3.51
CA PRO A 126 16.25 -15.42 -3.07
C PRO A 126 15.71 -16.48 -4.06
N ILE A 127 14.59 -16.20 -4.73
CA ILE A 127 14.05 -17.11 -5.76
C ILE A 127 15.02 -17.29 -6.92
N ARG A 128 15.57 -16.21 -7.46
CA ARG A 128 16.58 -16.28 -8.55
C ARG A 128 17.84 -17.00 -8.11
N ASP A 129 18.32 -16.74 -6.90
CA ASP A 129 19.49 -17.40 -6.33
C ASP A 129 19.26 -18.91 -6.21
N TRP A 130 18.08 -19.30 -5.74
CA TRP A 130 17.70 -20.71 -5.66
C TRP A 130 17.75 -21.40 -7.03
N PHE A 131 17.11 -20.83 -8.06
CA PHE A 131 17.14 -21.36 -9.42
C PHE A 131 18.56 -21.41 -10.01
N THR A 132 19.40 -20.41 -9.73
CA THR A 132 20.78 -20.36 -10.19
C THR A 132 21.64 -21.47 -9.58
N ASN A 133 21.30 -21.92 -8.38
CA ASN A 133 22.02 -22.97 -7.68
C ASN A 133 21.62 -24.39 -8.07
N LEU A 134 20.59 -24.57 -8.89
CA LEU A 134 20.21 -25.88 -9.40
C LEU A 134 21.35 -26.49 -10.25
N PRO A 135 21.55 -27.83 -10.18
CA PRO A 135 22.60 -28.51 -10.95
C PRO A 135 22.55 -28.22 -12.45
N GLU A 136 21.35 -28.19 -13.01
CA GLU A 136 21.12 -27.91 -14.44
C GLU A 136 21.49 -26.46 -14.79
N ALA A 137 21.16 -25.50 -13.94
CA ALA A 137 21.54 -24.10 -14.17
C ALA A 137 23.06 -23.91 -14.11
N LYS A 138 23.72 -24.57 -13.15
CA LYS A 138 25.19 -24.55 -13.04
C LYS A 138 25.89 -25.21 -14.22
N SER A 139 25.40 -26.34 -14.69
CA SER A 139 25.98 -27.03 -15.86
C SER A 139 25.89 -26.18 -17.15
N ARG A 140 24.86 -25.34 -17.25
CA ARG A 140 24.66 -24.41 -18.37
C ARG A 140 25.30 -23.05 -18.16
N GLY A 141 25.95 -22.80 -17.01
CA GLY A 141 26.57 -21.53 -16.67
C GLY A 141 25.60 -20.36 -16.49
N TYR A 142 24.35 -20.64 -16.12
CA TYR A 142 23.33 -19.62 -15.93
C TYR A 142 23.62 -18.79 -14.67
N LYS A 143 23.55 -17.47 -14.84
CA LYS A 143 23.66 -16.48 -13.75
C LYS A 143 22.28 -16.03 -13.29
N PRO A 144 22.12 -15.35 -12.11
CA PRO A 144 20.83 -14.87 -11.61
C PRO A 144 20.04 -14.03 -12.61
N GLY A 145 20.70 -13.30 -13.51
CA GLY A 145 20.07 -12.52 -14.56
C GLY A 145 19.24 -13.35 -15.54
N ARG A 146 19.59 -14.63 -15.77
CA ARG A 146 18.83 -15.54 -16.63
C ARG A 146 17.41 -15.78 -16.11
N PHE A 147 17.23 -15.73 -14.79
CA PHE A 147 15.98 -15.92 -14.10
C PHE A 147 15.28 -14.60 -13.77
N SER A 148 15.56 -13.53 -14.52
CA SER A 148 14.97 -12.21 -14.36
C SER A 148 14.30 -11.75 -15.64
N PHE A 149 13.02 -11.39 -15.55
CA PHE A 149 12.31 -10.77 -16.67
C PHE A 149 12.61 -9.27 -16.86
N ASN A 150 13.45 -8.69 -15.99
CA ASN A 150 13.87 -7.28 -16.08
C ASN A 150 15.23 -7.08 -16.71
N VAL A 151 15.99 -8.16 -16.93
CA VAL A 151 17.39 -8.11 -17.36
C VAL A 151 17.55 -8.79 -18.72
N LYS A 152 18.32 -8.17 -19.60
CA LYS A 152 18.70 -8.74 -20.90
C LYS A 152 19.34 -10.12 -20.72
N GLY A 153 18.94 -11.09 -21.55
CA GLY A 153 19.40 -12.48 -21.43
C GLY A 153 18.49 -13.39 -20.60
N GLY A 154 17.60 -12.82 -19.78
CA GLY A 154 16.54 -13.56 -19.05
C GLY A 154 15.15 -13.14 -19.49
N ARG A 155 14.99 -11.89 -19.90
CA ARG A 155 13.71 -11.33 -20.35
C ARG A 155 13.40 -11.72 -21.80
N CYS A 156 12.13 -11.76 -22.13
CA CYS A 156 11.70 -11.78 -23.53
C CYS A 156 12.09 -10.45 -24.18
N GLU A 157 12.88 -10.50 -25.25
CA GLU A 157 13.35 -9.26 -25.90
C GLU A 157 12.27 -8.61 -26.76
N ALA A 158 11.23 -9.36 -27.22
CA ALA A 158 10.14 -8.80 -28.00
C ALA A 158 9.24 -7.83 -27.19
N CYS A 159 8.96 -8.14 -25.93
CA CYS A 159 8.17 -7.28 -25.04
C CYS A 159 9.03 -6.67 -23.92
N GLU A 160 10.33 -6.86 -23.97
CA GLU A 160 11.31 -6.38 -22.96
C GLU A 160 10.99 -6.80 -21.51
N GLY A 161 10.25 -7.90 -21.34
CA GLY A 161 9.84 -8.43 -20.04
C GLY A 161 8.49 -7.92 -19.54
N ASP A 162 7.75 -7.13 -20.30
CA ASP A 162 6.42 -6.64 -19.93
C ASP A 162 5.34 -7.73 -20.04
N GLY A 163 5.56 -8.73 -20.90
CA GLY A 163 4.59 -9.78 -21.16
C GLY A 163 3.48 -9.36 -22.11
N VAL A 164 3.35 -8.06 -22.33
CA VAL A 164 2.37 -7.44 -23.22
C VAL A 164 3.06 -6.42 -24.13
N ILE A 165 2.45 -6.14 -25.27
CA ILE A 165 2.79 -5.04 -26.17
C ILE A 165 1.73 -3.97 -25.98
N THR A 166 2.17 -2.76 -25.67
CA THR A 166 1.28 -1.61 -25.45
C THR A 166 1.20 -0.78 -26.71
N TYR A 167 -0.01 -0.54 -27.17
CA TYR A 167 -0.30 0.41 -28.24
C TYR A 167 -0.88 1.67 -27.62
N GLU A 168 -0.06 2.71 -27.58
CA GLU A 168 -0.47 4.02 -27.06
C GLU A 168 -1.40 4.70 -28.04
N MET A 169 -2.58 5.14 -27.55
CA MET A 169 -3.58 5.84 -28.32
C MET A 169 -3.75 7.25 -27.76
N HIS A 170 -3.47 8.28 -28.56
CA HIS A 170 -3.47 9.68 -28.09
C HIS A 170 -4.80 10.18 -27.49
N PHE A 171 -5.93 9.60 -27.89
CA PHE A 171 -7.28 10.04 -27.46
C PHE A 171 -8.14 8.93 -26.87
N LEU A 172 -7.64 7.70 -26.82
CA LEU A 172 -8.32 6.52 -26.28
C LEU A 172 -7.44 5.85 -25.25
N PRO A 173 -8.00 5.00 -24.36
CA PRO A 173 -7.20 4.18 -23.46
C PRO A 173 -6.24 3.29 -24.25
N ASP A 174 -5.02 3.12 -23.71
CA ASP A 174 -4.01 2.26 -24.29
C ASP A 174 -4.51 0.81 -24.40
N VAL A 175 -4.14 0.15 -25.50
CA VAL A 175 -4.48 -1.25 -25.73
C VAL A 175 -3.30 -2.14 -25.40
N PHE A 176 -3.54 -3.14 -24.55
CA PHE A 176 -2.54 -4.11 -24.11
C PHE A 176 -2.82 -5.47 -24.76
N ILE A 177 -1.89 -5.95 -25.58
CA ILE A 177 -2.00 -7.25 -26.25
C ILE A 177 -0.93 -8.19 -25.68
N PRO A 178 -1.26 -9.44 -25.31
CA PRO A 178 -0.26 -10.41 -24.89
C PRO A 178 0.85 -10.56 -25.94
N CYS A 179 2.09 -10.59 -25.50
CA CYS A 179 3.24 -10.74 -26.40
C CYS A 179 3.19 -12.10 -27.12
N ASP A 180 3.21 -12.10 -28.44
CA ASP A 180 3.13 -13.32 -29.26
C ASP A 180 4.31 -14.26 -29.05
N THR A 181 5.49 -13.72 -28.74
CA THR A 181 6.73 -14.48 -28.54
C THR A 181 6.71 -15.24 -27.22
N CYS A 182 6.43 -14.57 -26.11
CA CYS A 182 6.45 -15.19 -24.78
C CYS A 182 5.06 -15.52 -24.25
N LYS A 183 3.99 -15.17 -24.96
CA LYS A 183 2.58 -15.40 -24.58
C LYS A 183 2.27 -14.97 -23.13
N GLY A 184 2.86 -13.85 -22.71
CA GLY A 184 2.69 -13.32 -21.35
C GLY A 184 3.68 -13.86 -20.32
N ALA A 185 4.52 -14.85 -20.65
CA ALA A 185 5.46 -15.47 -19.71
C ALA A 185 6.61 -14.55 -19.28
N ARG A 186 6.93 -13.49 -20.06
CA ARG A 186 7.97 -12.46 -19.80
C ARG A 186 9.42 -12.91 -19.92
N TYR A 187 9.69 -14.20 -19.94
CA TYR A 187 11.03 -14.79 -20.08
C TYR A 187 11.30 -15.22 -21.52
N ASN A 188 12.58 -15.40 -21.87
CA ASN A 188 13.02 -15.95 -23.13
C ASN A 188 13.23 -17.47 -23.03
#